data_65206fd431ca2f3486a6b46d05a6a5e7
#
_entry.id   65206fd431ca2f3486a6b46d05a6a5e7
#
_cell.length_a   1.000
_cell.length_b   1.000
_cell.length_c   1.000
_cell.angle_alpha   90.00
_cell.angle_beta   90.00
_cell.angle_gamma   90.00
#
_symmetry.space_group_name_H-M   'P 1'
#
loop_
_entity.id
_entity.type
_entity.pdbx_description
1 polymer ?
#
loop_
_entity_poly.entity_id
_entity_poly.type
_entity_poly.pdbx_seq_one_letter_code
_entity_poly.pdbx_strand_id
1 'polypeptide(L)' 'GIQKGHMKMHLLNILNQLGATEEEKNHFVTYFKDKTVSHHEVINEFNNLRNK' A
#
# COMPACT_ATOMS: atom_id res chain seq x y z
N GLY A 1 -16.74 3.31 -9.72
CA GLY A 1 -16.21 2.37 -9.93
C GLY A 1 -14.82 2.14 -10.47
N ILE A 2 -14.51 2.77 -11.60
CA ILE A 2 -13.24 2.48 -12.26
C ILE A 2 -12.05 2.97 -11.44
N GLN A 3 -12.22 4.06 -10.74
CA GLN A 3 -11.13 4.62 -9.97
C GLN A 3 -10.64 3.69 -8.86
N LYS A 4 -11.51 2.83 -8.38
CA LYS A 4 -11.12 1.93 -7.31
C LYS A 4 -10.01 0.99 -7.74
N GLY A 5 -10.08 0.51 -8.98
CA GLY A 5 -9.04 -0.34 -9.49
C GLY A 5 -7.72 0.40 -9.65
N HIS A 6 -7.78 1.64 -10.09
CA HIS A 6 -6.58 2.44 -10.27
C HIS A 6 -5.86 2.68 -8.96
N MET A 7 -6.62 2.98 -7.91
CA MET A 7 -6.01 3.23 -6.61
C MET A 7 -5.29 1.99 -6.08
N LYS A 8 -5.90 0.85 -6.29
CA LYS A 8 -5.31 -0.40 -5.85
C LYS A 8 -4.00 -0.68 -6.58
N MET A 9 -3.99 -0.43 -7.89
CA MET A 9 -2.79 -0.65 -8.67
C MET A 9 -1.67 0.30 -8.27
N HIS A 10 -2.03 1.54 -7.96
CA HIS A 10 -1.05 2.52 -7.51
C HIS A 10 -0.38 2.05 -6.21
N LEU A 11 -1.19 1.57 -5.29
CA LEU A 11 -0.68 1.07 -4.01
C LEU A 11 0.26 -0.10 -4.22
N LEU A 12 -0.13 -1.06 -5.04
CA LEU A 12 0.68 -2.24 -5.30
C LEU A 12 2.00 -1.86 -5.97
N ASN A 13 1.98 -0.88 -6.86
CA ASN A 13 3.20 -0.41 -7.51
C ASN A 13 4.19 0.15 -6.50
N ILE A 14 3.69 0.95 -5.56
CA ILE A 14 4.55 1.52 -4.53
C ILE A 14 5.15 0.41 -3.67
N LEU A 15 4.32 -0.53 -3.25
CA LEU A 15 4.78 -1.63 -2.42
C LEU A 15 5.80 -2.51 -3.15
N ASN A 16 5.60 -2.68 -4.45
CA ASN A 16 6.55 -3.42 -5.27
C ASN A 16 7.92 -2.76 -5.26
N GLN A 17 7.93 -1.45 -5.39
CA GLN A 17 9.19 -0.69 -5.38
C GLN A 17 9.88 -0.78 -4.03
N LEU A 18 9.11 -0.89 -2.97
CA LEU A 18 9.64 -0.99 -1.62
C LEU A 18 10.11 -2.40 -1.28
N GLY A 19 9.79 -3.37 -2.10
CA GLY A 19 10.16 -4.74 -1.85
C GLY A 19 9.25 -5.45 -0.87
N ALA A 20 7.98 -5.05 -0.83
CA ALA A 20 7.02 -5.65 0.07
C ALA A 20 6.70 -7.09 -0.33
N THR A 21 6.45 -7.94 0.65
CA THR A 21 6.06 -9.32 0.40
C THR A 21 4.57 -9.39 0.08
N GLU A 22 4.14 -10.58 -0.35
CA GLU A 22 2.71 -10.82 -0.63
C GLU A 22 1.85 -10.48 0.57
N GLU A 23 2.28 -10.94 1.73
CA GLU A 23 1.52 -10.69 2.96
C GLU A 23 1.44 -9.20 3.26
N GLU A 24 2.54 -8.51 3.08
CA GLU A 24 2.58 -7.08 3.31
C GLU A 24 1.66 -6.34 2.34
N LYS A 25 1.66 -6.76 1.09
CA LYS A 25 0.77 -6.16 0.10
C LYS A 25 -0.69 -6.34 0.48
N ASN A 26 -1.06 -7.54 0.91
CA ASN A 26 -2.42 -7.80 1.34
C ASN A 26 -2.80 -6.95 2.55
N HIS A 27 -1.88 -6.83 3.49
CA HIS A 27 -2.11 -6.00 4.67
C HIS A 27 -2.39 -4.56 4.27
N PHE A 28 -1.59 -4.01 3.37
CA PHE A 28 -1.75 -2.62 2.96
C PHE A 28 -3.00 -2.40 2.14
N VAL A 29 -3.35 -3.36 1.30
CA VAL A 29 -4.59 -3.26 0.53
C VAL A 29 -5.79 -3.15 1.47
N THR A 30 -5.79 -3.93 2.53
CA THR A 30 -6.86 -3.89 3.53
C THR A 30 -6.80 -2.59 4.33
N TYR A 31 -5.60 -2.18 4.71
CA TYR A 31 -5.41 -0.98 5.52
C TYR A 31 -5.88 0.27 4.77
N PHE A 32 -5.55 0.36 3.49
CA PHE A 32 -5.89 1.53 2.68
C PHE A 32 -7.22 1.38 1.94
N LYS A 33 -8.00 0.39 2.31
CA LYS A 33 -9.24 0.10 1.59
C LYS A 33 -10.16 1.32 1.54
N ASP A 34 -10.31 2.01 2.67
CA ASP A 34 -11.18 3.17 2.79
C ASP A 34 -10.40 4.46 2.91
N LYS A 35 -9.11 4.42 2.64
CA LYS A 35 -8.25 5.58 2.79
C LYS A 35 -7.67 6.00 1.45
N THR A 36 -7.27 7.26 1.38
CA THR A 36 -6.58 7.76 0.20
C THR A 36 -5.14 7.22 0.18
N VAL A 37 -4.77 6.62 -0.94
CA VAL A 37 -3.42 6.09 -1.09
C VAL A 37 -2.47 7.22 -1.45
N SER A 38 -1.47 7.43 -0.62
CA SER A 38 -0.46 8.44 -0.84
C SER A 38 0.92 7.79 -0.77
N HIS A 39 1.79 8.16 -1.69
CA HIS A 39 3.14 7.58 -1.73
C HIS A 39 3.84 7.77 -0.38
N HIS A 40 3.74 8.96 0.17
CA HIS A 40 4.37 9.29 1.45
C HIS A 40 3.81 8.43 2.57
N GLU A 41 2.50 8.26 2.61
CA GLU A 41 1.87 7.49 3.66
C GLU A 41 2.19 6.02 3.56
N VAL A 42 2.25 5.51 2.34
CA VAL A 42 2.59 4.10 2.15
C VAL A 42 4.00 3.83 2.66
N ILE A 43 4.93 4.68 2.32
CA ILE A 43 6.31 4.53 2.78
C ILE A 43 6.39 4.61 4.30
N ASN A 44 5.65 5.55 4.88
CA ASN A 44 5.63 5.73 6.32
C ASN A 44 5.12 4.48 7.04
N GLU A 45 4.01 3.95 6.56
CA GLU A 45 3.42 2.75 7.14
C GLU A 45 4.33 1.55 6.94
N PHE A 46 4.97 1.47 5.80
CA PHE A 46 5.87 0.38 5.50
C PHE A 46 7.04 0.36 6.50
N ASN A 47 7.60 1.54 6.76
CA ASN A 47 8.69 1.67 7.71
C ASN A 47 8.23 1.31 9.13
N ASN A 48 7.03 1.75 9.49
CA ASN A 48 6.47 1.43 10.80
C ASN A 48 6.30 -0.08 10.98
N LEU A 49 5.82 -0.72 9.94
CA LEU A 49 5.61 -2.16 9.98
C LEU A 49 6.94 -2.90 10.14
N ARG A 50 7.96 -2.43 9.46
CA ARG A 50 9.28 -3.07 9.50
C ARG A 50 10.01 -2.80 10.80
N ASN A 51 9.70 -1.70 11.46
CA ASN A 51 10.38 -1.31 12.70
C ASN A 51 9.83 -1.97 13.93
N LYS A 52 8.82 -2.77 13.76
CA LYS A 52 8.26 -3.48 14.92
C LYS A 52 9.13 -4.69 15.35
#